data_e37c31c648237f93d0b6dc783513f2dc
#
_entry.id   e37c31c648237f93d0b6dc783513f2dc
#
_cell.length_a   1.000
_cell.length_b   1.000
_cell.length_c   1.000
_cell.angle_alpha   90.00
_cell.angle_beta   90.00
_cell.angle_gamma   90.00
#
_symmetry.space_group_name_H-M   'P 1'
#
loop_
_entity.id
_entity.type
_entity.pdbx_description
1 polymer ?
#
loop_
_entity_poly.entity_id
_entity_poly.type
_entity_poly.pdbx_seq_one_letter_code
_entity_poly.pdbx_strand_id
1 'polypeptide(L)'
;MINATFTLEQLRETPHLSYSALNTYLNICQLQYYFRYVAKAEPERTPVALPFGSAFHAALSEQAQAAKRGKLLSAEELVEAFRVYFQSNCDNSPNVVCKNEEAPDDLIATATRMLETVTHEWRDYWNIEAVALPFKVEVPGCSVPLIGEIDMVVTESTPFDDKPYMPCLVDFKTAARMWPDDKADKDLQATVFSYAFEKVYGHRPTFRFDVITKTKKPAVKHIYTNRKPDDYARLEYLISSVQRAVSAGVFLPSETSFACSDCPYAGHCQACHRETNISAFSRKVVA
;
A
#
# COMPACT_ATOMS: atom_id res chain seq x y z
N MET A 1 -15.92 18.63 -6.11
CA MET A 1 -15.17 18.26 -4.90
C MET A 1 -15.02 16.76 -4.88
N ILE A 2 -13.80 16.27 -4.66
CA ILE A 2 -13.50 14.85 -4.58
C ILE A 2 -13.77 14.43 -3.12
N ASN A 3 -14.87 13.75 -2.87
CA ASN A 3 -15.25 13.28 -1.53
C ASN A 3 -15.80 11.86 -1.60
N ALA A 4 -15.50 11.05 -0.59
CA ALA A 4 -16.14 9.76 -0.37
C ALA A 4 -17.19 9.88 0.76
N THR A 5 -18.26 9.11 0.66
CA THR A 5 -19.34 9.05 1.67
C THR A 5 -19.13 7.91 2.69
N PHE A 6 -18.01 7.20 2.61
CA PHE A 6 -17.68 6.04 3.42
C PHE A 6 -16.19 6.08 3.82
N THR A 7 -15.81 5.35 4.85
CA THR A 7 -14.42 5.16 5.28
C THR A 7 -13.87 3.84 4.76
N LEU A 8 -12.53 3.71 4.72
CA LEU A 8 -11.89 2.44 4.36
C LEU A 8 -12.27 1.31 5.34
N GLU A 9 -12.46 1.62 6.63
CA GLU A 9 -12.89 0.66 7.64
C GLU A 9 -14.25 0.08 7.30
N GLN A 10 -15.25 0.94 7.00
CA GLN A 10 -16.57 0.50 6.56
C GLN A 10 -16.51 -0.39 5.30
N LEU A 11 -15.63 -0.07 4.36
CA LEU A 11 -15.46 -0.89 3.15
C LEU A 11 -14.87 -2.29 3.46
N ARG A 12 -14.04 -2.40 4.49
CA ARG A 12 -13.41 -3.66 4.90
C ARG A 12 -14.36 -4.63 5.61
N GLU A 13 -15.53 -4.18 6.06
CA GLU A 13 -16.52 -5.02 6.69
C GLU A 13 -17.16 -6.05 5.73
N THR A 14 -17.11 -5.79 4.44
CA THR A 14 -17.66 -6.67 3.41
C THR A 14 -16.56 -7.38 2.62
N PRO A 15 -16.84 -8.54 1.99
CA PRO A 15 -15.88 -9.20 1.11
C PRO A 15 -15.40 -8.25 0.00
N HIS A 16 -14.10 -8.19 -0.19
CA HIS A 16 -13.46 -7.26 -1.13
C HIS A 16 -12.11 -7.77 -1.63
N LEU A 17 -11.61 -7.15 -2.70
CA LEU A 17 -10.22 -7.21 -3.13
C LEU A 17 -9.53 -5.88 -2.80
N SER A 18 -8.22 -5.94 -2.57
CA SER A 18 -7.38 -4.76 -2.42
C SER A 18 -6.09 -4.91 -3.23
N TYR A 19 -5.40 -3.80 -3.49
CA TYR A 19 -4.06 -3.86 -4.08
C TYR A 19 -3.13 -4.79 -3.29
N SER A 20 -3.11 -4.68 -1.96
CA SER A 20 -2.25 -5.53 -1.11
C SER A 20 -2.55 -7.01 -1.27
N ALA A 21 -3.82 -7.40 -1.40
CA ALA A 21 -4.22 -8.77 -1.65
C ALA A 21 -3.76 -9.26 -3.03
N LEU A 22 -4.00 -8.46 -4.07
CA LEU A 22 -3.55 -8.76 -5.43
C LEU A 22 -2.03 -8.89 -5.51
N ASN A 23 -1.30 -7.95 -4.91
CA ASN A 23 0.15 -7.96 -4.89
C ASN A 23 0.71 -9.18 -4.13
N THR A 24 0.07 -9.56 -3.02
CA THR A 24 0.46 -10.77 -2.29
C THR A 24 0.31 -12.01 -3.15
N TYR A 25 -0.83 -12.16 -3.85
CA TYR A 25 -1.08 -13.31 -4.72
C TYR A 25 -0.14 -13.36 -5.93
N LEU A 26 0.04 -12.23 -6.62
CA LEU A 26 0.76 -12.15 -7.89
C LEU A 26 2.28 -12.10 -7.73
N ASN A 27 2.78 -11.37 -6.72
CA ASN A 27 4.19 -10.95 -6.65
C ASN A 27 4.93 -11.45 -5.41
N ILE A 28 4.21 -11.93 -4.39
CA ILE A 28 4.84 -12.37 -3.14
C ILE A 28 4.74 -13.88 -3.00
N CYS A 29 3.55 -14.39 -2.65
CA CYS A 29 3.33 -15.83 -2.47
C CYS A 29 1.82 -16.13 -2.39
N GLN A 30 1.33 -17.04 -3.23
CA GLN A 30 -0.08 -17.44 -3.24
C GLN A 30 -0.48 -18.17 -1.94
N LEU A 31 0.43 -18.98 -1.37
CA LEU A 31 0.17 -19.64 -0.10
C LEU A 31 0.13 -18.64 1.07
N GLN A 32 0.95 -17.58 1.05
CA GLN A 32 0.83 -16.47 2.01
C GLN A 32 -0.50 -15.74 1.86
N TYR A 33 -0.96 -15.53 0.63
CA TYR A 33 -2.31 -14.98 0.38
C TYR A 33 -3.39 -15.85 1.02
N TYR A 34 -3.31 -17.18 0.85
CA TYR A 34 -4.25 -18.11 1.46
C TYR A 34 -4.30 -17.94 2.99
N PHE A 35 -3.16 -17.99 3.67
CA PHE A 35 -3.13 -17.84 5.13
C PHE A 35 -3.72 -16.52 5.57
N ARG A 36 -3.38 -15.44 4.89
CA ARG A 36 -3.79 -14.09 5.30
C ARG A 36 -5.25 -13.78 4.99
N TYR A 37 -5.71 -14.07 3.78
CA TYR A 37 -7.00 -13.57 3.28
C TYR A 37 -8.10 -14.62 3.25
N VAL A 38 -7.76 -15.89 3.14
CA VAL A 38 -8.74 -17.00 3.07
C VAL A 38 -8.87 -17.69 4.42
N ALA A 39 -7.78 -18.23 4.94
CA ALA A 39 -7.76 -18.93 6.23
C ALA A 39 -7.81 -17.97 7.43
N LYS A 40 -7.48 -16.69 7.24
CA LYS A 40 -7.37 -15.67 8.30
C LYS A 40 -6.52 -16.15 9.48
N ALA A 41 -5.43 -16.85 9.15
CA ALA A 41 -4.49 -17.36 10.14
C ALA A 41 -3.77 -16.21 10.84
N GLU A 42 -3.54 -16.36 12.14
CA GLU A 42 -2.76 -15.39 12.89
C GLU A 42 -1.30 -15.40 12.44
N PRO A 43 -0.69 -14.24 12.15
CA PRO A 43 0.71 -14.17 11.80
C PRO A 43 1.57 -14.48 13.03
N GLU A 44 2.61 -15.28 12.87
CA GLU A 44 3.55 -15.65 13.95
C GLU A 44 4.42 -14.46 14.38
N ARG A 45 4.62 -13.52 13.47
CA ARG A 45 5.42 -12.31 13.68
C ARG A 45 4.98 -11.20 12.73
N THR A 46 5.22 -9.96 13.16
CA THR A 46 5.00 -8.76 12.33
C THR A 46 6.35 -8.09 12.07
N PRO A 47 6.85 -8.03 10.82
CA PRO A 47 8.05 -7.24 10.52
C PRO A 47 7.83 -5.78 10.87
N VAL A 48 8.73 -5.18 11.63
CA VAL A 48 8.62 -3.77 12.11
C VAL A 48 8.48 -2.75 10.96
N ALA A 49 8.89 -3.13 9.77
CA ALA A 49 8.70 -2.28 8.57
C ALA A 49 7.22 -1.98 8.26
N LEU A 50 6.28 -2.85 8.68
CA LEU A 50 4.85 -2.64 8.49
C LEU A 50 4.30 -1.55 9.44
N PRO A 51 4.42 -1.67 10.80
CA PRO A 51 4.01 -0.60 11.71
C PRO A 51 4.76 0.71 11.46
N PHE A 52 6.06 0.66 11.10
CA PHE A 52 6.83 1.85 10.73
C PHE A 52 6.24 2.55 9.49
N GLY A 53 6.02 1.82 8.42
CA GLY A 53 5.45 2.37 7.17
C GLY A 53 4.07 2.98 7.41
N SER A 54 3.19 2.25 8.10
CA SER A 54 1.84 2.72 8.42
C SER A 54 1.86 4.01 9.27
N ALA A 55 2.72 4.09 10.29
CA ALA A 55 2.87 5.29 11.12
C ALA A 55 3.41 6.49 10.31
N PHE A 56 4.36 6.22 9.40
CA PHE A 56 4.91 7.25 8.54
C PHE A 56 3.86 7.82 7.57
N HIS A 57 3.04 6.97 6.95
CA HIS A 57 1.91 7.39 6.13
C HIS A 57 0.89 8.20 6.93
N ALA A 58 0.57 7.78 8.16
CA ALA A 58 -0.35 8.51 9.03
C ALA A 58 0.15 9.92 9.34
N ALA A 59 1.43 10.08 9.70
CA ALA A 59 2.04 11.39 9.94
C ALA A 59 2.00 12.28 8.69
N LEU A 60 2.28 11.73 7.50
CA LEU A 60 2.18 12.49 6.24
C LEU A 60 0.73 12.83 5.89
N SER A 61 -0.24 11.99 6.24
CA SER A 61 -1.66 12.31 6.07
C SER A 61 -2.08 13.48 6.95
N GLU A 62 -1.58 13.57 8.18
CA GLU A 62 -1.79 14.75 9.05
C GLU A 62 -1.20 16.02 8.44
N GLN A 63 0.03 15.96 7.91
CA GLN A 63 0.64 17.05 7.18
C GLN A 63 -0.22 17.52 6.01
N ALA A 64 -0.66 16.57 5.18
CA ALA A 64 -1.50 16.87 4.03
C ALA A 64 -2.85 17.49 4.43
N GLN A 65 -3.47 17.00 5.51
CA GLN A 65 -4.71 17.56 6.03
C GLN A 65 -4.51 18.97 6.63
N ALA A 66 -3.40 19.19 7.31
CA ALA A 66 -3.06 20.51 7.84
C ALA A 66 -2.78 21.50 6.70
N ALA A 67 -1.99 21.09 5.70
CA ALA A 67 -1.69 21.88 4.51
C ALA A 67 -2.97 22.26 3.72
N LYS A 68 -3.91 21.33 3.58
CA LYS A 68 -5.23 21.60 2.96
C LYS A 68 -6.02 22.70 3.71
N ARG A 69 -5.76 22.88 5.00
CA ARG A 69 -6.33 23.96 5.83
C ARG A 69 -5.46 25.22 5.87
N GLY A 70 -4.39 25.27 5.08
CA GLY A 70 -3.47 26.40 5.04
C GLY A 70 -2.47 26.47 6.21
N LYS A 71 -2.25 25.36 6.93
CA LYS A 71 -1.27 25.26 8.02
C LYS A 71 -0.29 24.14 7.73
N LEU A 72 1.01 24.41 7.72
CA LEU A 72 2.03 23.36 7.71
C LEU A 72 2.41 22.99 9.15
N LEU A 73 2.56 21.70 9.39
CA LEU A 73 3.08 21.19 10.65
C LEU A 73 4.61 21.29 10.65
N SER A 74 5.18 21.53 11.81
CA SER A 74 6.64 21.51 11.99
C SER A 74 7.16 20.06 11.95
N ALA A 75 8.48 19.92 11.80
CA ALA A 75 9.09 18.59 11.85
C ALA A 75 8.86 17.92 13.21
N GLU A 76 8.90 18.68 14.30
CA GLU A 76 8.64 18.19 15.67
C GLU A 76 7.19 17.68 15.82
N GLU A 77 6.20 18.43 15.30
CA GLU A 77 4.79 17.99 15.32
C GLU A 77 4.62 16.68 14.53
N LEU A 78 5.28 16.53 13.38
CA LEU A 78 5.23 15.31 12.58
C LEU A 78 5.93 14.12 13.25
N VAL A 79 7.06 14.35 13.92
CA VAL A 79 7.77 13.31 14.66
C VAL A 79 6.93 12.82 15.83
N GLU A 80 6.24 13.71 16.52
CA GLU A 80 5.35 13.32 17.62
C GLU A 80 4.15 12.53 17.10
N ALA A 81 3.52 12.95 16.01
CA ALA A 81 2.47 12.17 15.35
C ALA A 81 2.98 10.77 14.96
N PHE A 82 4.16 10.68 14.33
CA PHE A 82 4.77 9.38 14.01
C PHE A 82 4.96 8.50 15.26
N ARG A 83 5.47 9.05 16.37
CA ARG A 83 5.68 8.29 17.61
C ARG A 83 4.39 7.68 18.13
N VAL A 84 3.33 8.47 18.18
CA VAL A 84 2.02 8.01 18.64
C VAL A 84 1.48 6.88 17.76
N TYR A 85 1.51 7.06 16.44
CA TYR A 85 1.05 6.03 15.51
C TYR A 85 1.94 4.78 15.53
N PHE A 86 3.26 4.96 15.61
CA PHE A 86 4.20 3.83 15.64
C PHE A 86 4.02 2.96 16.87
N GLN A 87 3.89 3.59 18.05
CA GLN A 87 3.62 2.87 19.29
C GLN A 87 2.28 2.13 19.20
N SER A 88 1.21 2.81 18.81
CA SER A 88 -0.11 2.20 18.65
C SER A 88 -0.10 1.03 17.67
N ASN A 89 0.59 1.17 16.53
CA ASN A 89 0.68 0.11 15.53
C ASN A 89 1.49 -1.10 16.04
N CYS A 90 2.53 -0.86 16.85
CA CYS A 90 3.30 -1.95 17.48
C CYS A 90 2.46 -2.68 18.53
N ASP A 91 1.74 -1.96 19.37
CA ASP A 91 0.90 -2.54 20.44
C ASP A 91 -0.25 -3.38 19.87
N ASN A 92 -0.77 -2.99 18.71
CA ASN A 92 -1.84 -3.70 18.01
C ASN A 92 -1.35 -4.79 17.03
N SER A 93 -0.03 -5.06 16.99
CA SER A 93 0.56 -6.06 16.10
C SER A 93 1.16 -7.21 16.88
N PRO A 94 0.87 -8.48 16.52
CA PRO A 94 1.46 -9.63 17.22
C PRO A 94 2.97 -9.71 16.93
N ASN A 95 3.76 -9.96 17.96
CA ASN A 95 5.19 -10.29 17.85
C ASN A 95 5.96 -9.41 16.86
N VAL A 96 6.01 -8.11 17.10
CA VAL A 96 6.77 -7.20 16.25
C VAL A 96 8.25 -7.53 16.33
N VAL A 97 8.86 -7.80 15.18
CA VAL A 97 10.28 -8.18 15.08
C VAL A 97 11.05 -7.13 14.27
N CYS A 98 12.17 -6.69 14.82
CA CYS A 98 13.12 -5.81 14.15
C CYS A 98 14.15 -6.64 13.39
N LYS A 99 14.63 -6.14 12.25
CA LYS A 99 15.80 -6.69 11.57
C LYS A 99 17.06 -6.15 12.22
N ASN A 100 18.11 -6.97 12.24
CA ASN A 100 19.47 -6.56 12.66
C ASN A 100 19.55 -5.94 14.07
N GLU A 101 18.70 -6.38 15.02
CA GLU A 101 18.71 -5.88 16.40
C GLU A 101 18.51 -4.35 16.52
N GLU A 102 17.87 -3.72 15.54
CA GLU A 102 17.53 -2.30 15.61
C GLU A 102 16.64 -2.02 16.82
N ALA A 103 17.06 -1.07 17.65
CA ALA A 103 16.24 -0.64 18.78
C ALA A 103 15.09 0.27 18.31
N PRO A 104 13.96 0.33 19.03
CA PRO A 104 12.87 1.28 18.71
C PRO A 104 13.34 2.72 18.56
N ASP A 105 14.31 3.17 19.37
CA ASP A 105 14.86 4.51 19.31
C ASP A 105 15.63 4.78 18.01
N ASP A 106 16.30 3.78 17.43
CA ASP A 106 16.97 3.91 16.13
C ASP A 106 15.96 4.12 15.00
N LEU A 107 14.81 3.44 15.09
CA LEU A 107 13.71 3.60 14.14
C LEU A 107 13.07 4.98 14.25
N ILE A 108 12.87 5.47 15.46
CA ILE A 108 12.36 6.84 15.71
C ILE A 108 13.37 7.87 15.19
N ALA A 109 14.65 7.71 15.47
CA ALA A 109 15.70 8.60 14.95
C ALA A 109 15.76 8.58 13.41
N THR A 110 15.49 7.43 12.80
CA THR A 110 15.40 7.31 11.33
C THR A 110 14.17 8.05 10.80
N ALA A 111 13.00 7.85 11.41
CA ALA A 111 11.79 8.57 11.04
C ALA A 111 11.92 10.08 11.21
N THR A 112 12.57 10.54 12.30
CA THR A 112 12.86 11.96 12.53
C THR A 112 13.60 12.58 11.36
N ARG A 113 14.74 12.01 10.96
CA ARG A 113 15.50 12.52 9.80
C ARG A 113 14.70 12.52 8.50
N MET A 114 13.87 11.48 8.30
CA MET A 114 13.01 11.39 7.10
C MET A 114 11.93 12.49 7.11
N LEU A 115 11.27 12.72 8.25
CA LEU A 115 10.23 13.74 8.39
C LEU A 115 10.78 15.15 8.28
N GLU A 116 11.95 15.44 8.87
CA GLU A 116 12.68 16.70 8.67
C GLU A 116 12.93 16.95 7.17
N THR A 117 13.41 15.92 6.44
CA THR A 117 13.65 16.04 5.00
C THR A 117 12.36 16.31 4.23
N VAL A 118 11.27 15.59 4.57
CA VAL A 118 9.96 15.80 3.94
C VAL A 118 9.44 17.21 4.21
N THR A 119 9.57 17.73 5.44
CA THR A 119 9.12 19.09 5.78
C THR A 119 9.81 20.14 4.92
N HIS A 120 11.11 19.99 4.64
CA HIS A 120 11.85 20.88 3.73
C HIS A 120 11.44 20.76 2.27
N GLU A 121 11.05 19.57 1.82
CA GLU A 121 10.62 19.28 0.45
C GLU A 121 9.12 19.52 0.23
N TRP A 122 8.34 19.70 1.30
CA TRP A 122 6.91 19.92 1.19
C TRP A 122 6.62 21.24 0.48
N ARG A 123 5.73 21.19 -0.52
CA ARG A 123 5.39 22.36 -1.31
C ARG A 123 4.07 22.94 -0.83
N ASP A 124 4.07 24.19 -0.44
CA ASP A 124 2.90 24.96 -0.02
C ASP A 124 1.95 25.31 -1.16
N TYR A 125 2.45 25.23 -2.41
CA TYR A 125 1.66 25.49 -3.61
C TYR A 125 0.88 24.25 -4.14
N TRP A 126 1.03 23.09 -3.53
CA TRP A 126 0.20 21.95 -3.92
C TRP A 126 -1.26 22.21 -3.58
N ASN A 127 -2.11 22.18 -4.61
CA ASN A 127 -3.56 22.25 -4.40
C ASN A 127 -4.07 20.87 -4.02
N ILE A 128 -4.24 20.64 -2.71
CA ILE A 128 -4.65 19.33 -2.15
C ILE A 128 -6.18 19.23 -2.23
N GLU A 129 -6.66 18.37 -3.11
CA GLU A 129 -8.08 18.09 -3.31
C GLU A 129 -8.64 17.12 -2.25
N ALA A 130 -7.90 16.05 -1.97
CA ALA A 130 -8.30 15.04 -1.00
C ALA A 130 -7.09 14.42 -0.28
N VAL A 131 -7.32 13.91 0.92
CA VAL A 131 -6.36 13.16 1.74
C VAL A 131 -7.04 11.93 2.27
N ALA A 132 -6.35 10.79 2.28
CA ALA A 132 -6.87 9.50 2.69
C ALA A 132 -8.23 9.23 2.01
N LEU A 133 -8.23 9.25 0.67
CA LEU A 133 -9.44 9.14 -0.14
C LEU A 133 -9.78 7.67 -0.37
N PRO A 134 -10.79 7.11 0.31
CA PRO A 134 -11.21 5.74 0.07
C PRO A 134 -11.95 5.61 -1.25
N PHE A 135 -11.80 4.46 -1.90
CA PHE A 135 -12.55 4.11 -3.11
C PHE A 135 -13.12 2.71 -3.04
N LYS A 136 -14.23 2.54 -3.75
CA LYS A 136 -14.84 1.25 -4.05
C LYS A 136 -15.24 1.23 -5.51
N VAL A 137 -14.81 0.21 -6.25
CA VAL A 137 -15.12 0.06 -7.66
C VAL A 137 -15.45 -1.40 -8.00
N GLU A 138 -16.52 -1.58 -8.75
CA GLU A 138 -16.86 -2.89 -9.30
C GLU A 138 -15.95 -3.19 -10.49
N VAL A 139 -15.40 -4.41 -10.53
CA VAL A 139 -14.53 -4.86 -11.61
C VAL A 139 -15.28 -5.89 -12.46
N PRO A 140 -15.32 -5.74 -13.79
CA PRO A 140 -16.02 -6.68 -14.67
C PRO A 140 -15.58 -8.13 -14.45
N GLY A 141 -16.56 -9.02 -14.29
CA GLY A 141 -16.30 -10.44 -14.08
C GLY A 141 -15.82 -10.82 -12.66
N CYS A 142 -15.88 -9.89 -11.71
CA CYS A 142 -15.55 -10.15 -10.31
C CYS A 142 -16.79 -10.15 -9.43
N SER A 143 -16.79 -11.02 -8.41
CA SER A 143 -17.90 -11.15 -7.47
C SER A 143 -17.83 -10.19 -6.29
N VAL A 144 -16.67 -9.55 -6.09
CA VAL A 144 -16.43 -8.61 -5.00
C VAL A 144 -15.77 -7.34 -5.53
N PRO A 145 -16.03 -6.18 -4.91
CA PRO A 145 -15.46 -4.92 -5.33
C PRO A 145 -13.96 -4.84 -5.04
N LEU A 146 -13.27 -4.00 -5.79
CA LEU A 146 -11.92 -3.55 -5.50
C LEU A 146 -12.01 -2.30 -4.62
N ILE A 147 -11.35 -2.35 -3.45
CA ILE A 147 -11.29 -1.23 -2.50
C ILE A 147 -9.87 -0.80 -2.22
N GLY A 148 -9.71 0.42 -1.78
CA GLY A 148 -8.44 0.97 -1.31
C GLY A 148 -8.60 2.40 -0.81
N GLU A 149 -7.47 3.02 -0.52
CA GLU A 149 -7.38 4.40 -0.09
C GLU A 149 -6.19 5.06 -0.76
N ILE A 150 -6.42 6.21 -1.37
CA ILE A 150 -5.40 7.03 -2.01
C ILE A 150 -4.85 7.99 -0.95
N ASP A 151 -3.54 8.01 -0.72
CA ASP A 151 -2.93 8.81 0.35
C ASP A 151 -3.26 10.30 0.17
N MET A 152 -3.07 10.84 -1.05
CA MET A 152 -3.37 12.24 -1.35
C MET A 152 -3.73 12.43 -2.82
N VAL A 153 -4.65 13.34 -3.10
CA VAL A 153 -4.95 13.82 -4.45
C VAL A 153 -4.61 15.30 -4.52
N VAL A 154 -3.79 15.68 -5.48
CA VAL A 154 -3.43 17.07 -5.75
C VAL A 154 -3.81 17.47 -7.17
N THR A 155 -4.00 18.76 -7.41
CA THR A 155 -4.08 19.32 -8.75
C THR A 155 -2.79 20.05 -9.06
N GLU A 156 -2.02 19.56 -10.01
CA GLU A 156 -0.70 20.10 -10.36
C GLU A 156 -0.41 19.94 -11.86
N SER A 157 0.60 20.66 -12.35
CA SER A 157 1.16 20.42 -13.67
C SER A 157 2.05 19.19 -13.61
N THR A 158 1.82 18.25 -14.53
CA THR A 158 2.59 16.99 -14.58
C THR A 158 3.49 16.94 -15.81
N PRO A 159 4.54 16.09 -15.83
CA PRO A 159 5.44 15.99 -16.97
C PRO A 159 4.79 15.46 -18.28
N PHE A 160 3.57 14.94 -18.19
CA PHE A 160 2.94 14.21 -19.30
C PHE A 160 1.86 14.98 -20.02
N ASP A 161 1.39 16.09 -19.47
CA ASP A 161 0.27 16.84 -20.02
C ASP A 161 0.66 18.27 -20.36
N ASP A 162 0.33 18.70 -21.59
CA ASP A 162 0.34 20.11 -21.98
C ASP A 162 -0.81 20.90 -21.32
N LYS A 163 -1.67 20.19 -20.55
CA LYS A 163 -2.77 20.81 -19.82
C LYS A 163 -2.33 21.12 -18.40
N PRO A 164 -2.39 22.40 -18.00
CA PRO A 164 -2.13 22.75 -16.61
C PRO A 164 -3.24 22.19 -15.70
N TYR A 165 -2.85 21.72 -14.53
CA TYR A 165 -3.74 21.34 -13.43
C TYR A 165 -4.63 20.12 -13.67
N MET A 166 -4.01 18.96 -13.86
CA MET A 166 -4.69 17.66 -13.85
C MET A 166 -4.64 17.02 -12.47
N PRO A 167 -5.63 16.17 -12.11
CA PRO A 167 -5.54 15.37 -10.88
C PRO A 167 -4.32 14.46 -10.90
N CYS A 168 -3.52 14.54 -9.85
CA CYS A 168 -2.40 13.67 -9.61
C CYS A 168 -2.62 12.90 -8.31
N LEU A 169 -2.62 11.58 -8.39
CA LEU A 169 -2.70 10.69 -7.23
C LEU A 169 -1.30 10.55 -6.65
N VAL A 170 -1.16 10.84 -5.39
CA VAL A 170 0.12 10.73 -4.68
C VAL A 170 0.06 9.56 -3.73
N ASP A 171 1.11 8.73 -3.73
CA ASP A 171 1.31 7.64 -2.80
C ASP A 171 2.71 7.75 -2.18
N PHE A 172 2.77 7.76 -0.86
CA PHE A 172 4.01 7.87 -0.12
C PHE A 172 4.70 6.52 0.00
N LYS A 173 6.00 6.48 -0.23
CA LYS A 173 6.80 5.25 -0.09
C LYS A 173 8.02 5.46 0.77
N THR A 174 8.15 4.64 1.80
CA THR A 174 9.42 4.54 2.54
C THR A 174 10.27 3.41 1.96
N ALA A 175 11.51 3.68 1.60
CA ALA A 175 12.37 2.73 0.93
C ALA A 175 13.79 2.70 1.50
N ALA A 176 14.42 1.52 1.56
CA ALA A 176 15.83 1.40 1.97
C ALA A 176 16.79 2.06 0.96
N ARG A 177 16.39 2.11 -0.31
CA ARG A 177 17.16 2.73 -1.41
C ARG A 177 16.21 3.49 -2.32
N MET A 178 16.73 4.54 -2.96
CA MET A 178 15.96 5.29 -3.96
C MET A 178 15.50 4.37 -5.10
N TRP A 179 14.28 4.57 -5.53
CA TRP A 179 13.72 3.82 -6.66
C TRP A 179 14.30 4.31 -7.99
N PRO A 180 14.56 3.40 -8.94
CA PRO A 180 14.82 3.78 -10.33
C PRO A 180 13.55 4.36 -10.95
N ASP A 181 13.71 5.22 -11.97
CA ASP A 181 12.59 5.96 -12.58
C ASP A 181 11.55 5.03 -13.22
N ASP A 182 11.99 3.95 -13.87
CA ASP A 182 11.13 2.99 -14.55
C ASP A 182 10.33 2.07 -13.61
N LYS A 183 10.57 2.12 -12.30
CA LYS A 183 9.84 1.30 -11.34
C LYS A 183 8.37 1.69 -11.25
N ALA A 184 8.08 2.99 -11.29
CA ALA A 184 6.72 3.50 -11.23
C ALA A 184 5.86 2.99 -12.40
N ASP A 185 6.44 2.85 -13.59
CA ASP A 185 5.73 2.38 -14.79
C ASP A 185 5.29 0.92 -14.68
N LYS A 186 6.02 0.13 -13.91
CA LYS A 186 5.77 -1.30 -13.72
C LYS A 186 4.95 -1.60 -12.47
N ASP A 187 4.67 -0.59 -11.65
CA ASP A 187 4.00 -0.79 -10.36
C ASP A 187 2.50 -1.01 -10.52
N LEU A 188 2.02 -2.14 -10.01
CA LEU A 188 0.61 -2.52 -10.06
C LEU A 188 -0.27 -1.56 -9.25
N GLN A 189 0.24 -0.97 -8.16
CA GLN A 189 -0.53 -0.05 -7.33
C GLN A 189 -0.95 1.20 -8.10
N ALA A 190 -0.04 1.78 -8.88
CA ALA A 190 -0.37 2.91 -9.73
C ALA A 190 -1.48 2.58 -10.72
N THR A 191 -1.49 1.36 -11.28
CA THR A 191 -2.56 0.92 -12.19
C THR A 191 -3.90 0.74 -11.45
N VAL A 192 -3.89 0.08 -10.30
CA VAL A 192 -5.09 -0.15 -9.47
C VAL A 192 -5.73 1.17 -9.06
N PHE A 193 -4.94 2.12 -8.57
CA PHE A 193 -5.45 3.38 -8.04
C PHE A 193 -5.90 4.33 -9.15
N SER A 194 -5.14 4.41 -10.25
CA SER A 194 -5.57 5.20 -11.43
C SER A 194 -6.84 4.66 -12.06
N TYR A 195 -6.97 3.33 -12.16
CA TYR A 195 -8.19 2.68 -12.63
C TYR A 195 -9.38 3.03 -11.75
N ALA A 196 -9.24 2.86 -10.44
CA ALA A 196 -10.31 3.14 -9.49
C ALA A 196 -10.74 4.61 -9.54
N PHE A 197 -9.78 5.52 -9.56
CA PHE A 197 -10.05 6.95 -9.64
C PHE A 197 -10.80 7.33 -10.94
N GLU A 198 -10.35 6.83 -12.10
CA GLU A 198 -11.02 7.11 -13.37
C GLU A 198 -12.44 6.53 -13.40
N LYS A 199 -12.66 5.33 -12.84
CA LYS A 199 -14.00 4.71 -12.77
C LYS A 199 -14.96 5.49 -11.86
N VAL A 200 -14.46 6.04 -10.76
CA VAL A 200 -15.29 6.77 -9.79
C VAL A 200 -15.53 8.24 -10.21
N TYR A 201 -14.50 8.90 -10.71
CA TYR A 201 -14.53 10.36 -10.96
C TYR A 201 -14.59 10.75 -12.45
N GLY A 202 -14.45 9.77 -13.37
CA GLY A 202 -14.57 10.01 -14.82
C GLY A 202 -13.36 10.72 -15.45
N HIS A 203 -12.27 10.91 -14.70
CA HIS A 203 -11.07 11.59 -15.18
C HIS A 203 -9.86 10.68 -15.00
N ARG A 204 -9.04 10.58 -16.04
CA ARG A 204 -7.76 9.85 -15.97
C ARG A 204 -6.75 10.69 -15.21
N PRO A 205 -6.24 10.20 -14.06
CA PRO A 205 -5.24 10.92 -13.28
C PRO A 205 -3.83 10.64 -13.80
N THR A 206 -2.89 11.51 -13.48
CA THR A 206 -1.48 11.16 -13.35
C THR A 206 -1.27 10.49 -11.99
N PHE A 207 -0.25 9.67 -11.88
CA PHE A 207 0.14 9.04 -10.62
C PHE A 207 1.58 9.43 -10.25
N ARG A 208 1.82 9.70 -8.98
CA ARG A 208 3.13 10.06 -8.44
C ARG A 208 3.45 9.24 -7.20
N PHE A 209 4.62 8.61 -7.19
CA PHE A 209 5.19 8.09 -5.96
C PHE A 209 6.13 9.13 -5.35
N ASP A 210 5.89 9.47 -4.10
CA ASP A 210 6.80 10.28 -3.30
C ASP A 210 7.65 9.31 -2.46
N VAL A 211 8.86 9.02 -2.95
CA VAL A 211 9.76 8.01 -2.37
C VAL A 211 10.72 8.66 -1.40
N ILE A 212 10.63 8.28 -0.13
CA ILE A 212 11.47 8.78 0.96
C ILE A 212 12.42 7.67 1.42
N THR A 213 13.74 7.93 1.40
CA THR A 213 14.73 6.91 1.74
C THR A 213 15.02 6.83 3.23
N LYS A 214 15.10 5.57 3.76
CA LYS A 214 15.50 5.24 5.14
C LYS A 214 17.03 5.19 5.27
N THR A 215 17.71 6.29 5.03
CA THR A 215 19.18 6.37 5.05
C THR A 215 19.65 7.38 6.09
N LYS A 216 20.97 7.41 6.37
CA LYS A 216 21.55 8.44 7.24
C LYS A 216 21.37 9.87 6.70
N LYS A 217 21.25 9.98 5.38
CA LYS A 217 20.88 11.23 4.67
C LYS A 217 19.68 10.90 3.81
N PRO A 218 18.45 11.06 4.34
CA PRO A 218 17.24 10.80 3.58
C PRO A 218 17.16 11.70 2.34
N ALA A 219 16.48 11.22 1.33
CA ALA A 219 16.16 11.99 0.13
C ALA A 219 14.71 11.71 -0.24
N VAL A 220 14.05 12.72 -0.79
CA VAL A 220 12.70 12.61 -1.39
C VAL A 220 12.86 12.66 -2.90
N LYS A 221 12.14 11.79 -3.59
CA LYS A 221 12.05 11.79 -5.05
C LYS A 221 10.62 11.60 -5.50
N HIS A 222 10.16 12.50 -6.36
CA HIS A 222 8.86 12.42 -7.01
C HIS A 222 9.00 11.65 -8.33
N ILE A 223 8.35 10.48 -8.43
CA ILE A 223 8.41 9.62 -9.62
C ILE A 223 7.02 9.53 -10.22
N TYR A 224 6.84 10.18 -11.36
CA TYR A 224 5.57 10.23 -12.06
C TYR A 224 5.38 9.06 -13.02
N THR A 225 4.15 8.63 -13.19
CA THR A 225 3.76 7.64 -14.19
C THR A 225 2.33 7.88 -14.66
N ASN A 226 2.02 7.44 -15.87
CA ASN A 226 0.69 7.46 -16.44
C ASN A 226 0.19 6.06 -16.78
N ARG A 227 -1.14 5.90 -16.85
CA ARG A 227 -1.78 4.67 -17.30
C ARG A 227 -2.62 4.89 -18.54
N LYS A 228 -2.65 3.88 -19.40
CA LYS A 228 -3.40 3.86 -20.66
C LYS A 228 -4.60 2.91 -20.54
N PRO A 229 -5.59 2.99 -21.44
CA PRO A 229 -6.72 2.07 -21.44
C PRO A 229 -6.31 0.59 -21.47
N ASP A 230 -5.22 0.24 -22.17
CA ASP A 230 -4.71 -1.14 -22.24
C ASP A 230 -4.20 -1.64 -20.89
N ASP A 231 -3.64 -0.74 -20.07
CA ASP A 231 -3.21 -1.10 -18.71
C ASP A 231 -4.43 -1.47 -17.83
N TYR A 232 -5.55 -0.80 -18.03
CA TYR A 232 -6.79 -1.09 -17.32
C TYR A 232 -7.44 -2.38 -17.79
N ALA A 233 -7.47 -2.63 -19.10
CA ALA A 233 -7.96 -3.90 -19.64
C ALA A 233 -7.13 -5.08 -19.13
N ARG A 234 -5.80 -4.91 -19.07
CA ARG A 234 -4.90 -5.89 -18.47
C ARG A 234 -5.16 -6.09 -16.98
N LEU A 235 -5.41 -5.00 -16.22
CA LEU A 235 -5.76 -5.08 -14.79
C LEU A 235 -7.05 -5.87 -14.57
N GLU A 236 -8.11 -5.58 -15.30
CA GLU A 236 -9.39 -6.30 -15.23
C GLU A 236 -9.19 -7.81 -15.50
N TYR A 237 -8.39 -8.15 -16.52
CA TYR A 237 -8.03 -9.55 -16.81
C TYR A 237 -7.25 -10.19 -15.66
N LEU A 238 -6.26 -9.49 -15.08
CA LEU A 238 -5.47 -10.01 -13.95
C LEU A 238 -6.36 -10.26 -12.72
N ILE A 239 -7.21 -9.29 -12.36
CA ILE A 239 -8.11 -9.40 -11.20
C ILE A 239 -9.06 -10.58 -11.38
N SER A 240 -9.72 -10.70 -12.53
CA SER A 240 -10.64 -11.81 -12.81
C SER A 240 -9.92 -13.17 -12.83
N SER A 241 -8.67 -13.21 -13.28
CA SER A 241 -7.85 -14.44 -13.30
C SER A 241 -7.43 -14.85 -11.89
N VAL A 242 -7.01 -13.89 -11.04
CA VAL A 242 -6.71 -14.13 -9.62
C VAL A 242 -7.96 -14.68 -8.91
N GLN A 243 -9.11 -14.06 -9.13
CA GLN A 243 -10.35 -14.49 -8.48
C GLN A 243 -10.75 -15.92 -8.89
N ARG A 244 -10.63 -16.27 -10.17
CA ARG A 244 -10.86 -17.67 -10.64
C ARG A 244 -9.88 -18.65 -10.01
N ALA A 245 -8.60 -18.30 -9.93
CA ALA A 245 -7.58 -19.15 -9.33
C ALA A 245 -7.82 -19.35 -7.82
N VAL A 246 -8.16 -18.29 -7.11
CA VAL A 246 -8.54 -18.34 -5.67
C VAL A 246 -9.77 -19.21 -5.48
N SER A 247 -10.82 -19.04 -6.30
CA SER A 247 -12.04 -19.87 -6.23
C SER A 247 -11.78 -21.35 -6.57
N ALA A 248 -10.79 -21.64 -7.40
CA ALA A 248 -10.33 -22.99 -7.71
C ALA A 248 -9.38 -23.59 -6.66
N GLY A 249 -9.05 -22.84 -5.59
CA GLY A 249 -8.14 -23.32 -4.54
C GLY A 249 -6.67 -23.37 -4.97
N VAL A 250 -6.24 -22.55 -5.91
CA VAL A 250 -4.84 -22.51 -6.39
C VAL A 250 -4.00 -21.62 -5.51
N PHE A 251 -3.20 -22.23 -4.62
CA PHE A 251 -2.32 -21.54 -3.68
C PHE A 251 -0.95 -22.20 -3.62
N LEU A 252 -0.07 -21.80 -4.53
CA LEU A 252 1.28 -22.35 -4.63
C LEU A 252 2.26 -21.61 -3.69
N PRO A 253 3.19 -22.31 -3.02
CA PRO A 253 4.26 -21.68 -2.31
C PRO A 253 5.26 -21.05 -3.29
N SER A 254 5.84 -19.90 -2.91
CA SER A 254 6.88 -19.23 -3.67
C SER A 254 8.18 -19.24 -2.86
N GLU A 255 8.85 -20.37 -2.82
CA GLU A 255 10.05 -20.59 -1.99
C GLU A 255 11.24 -19.71 -2.37
N THR A 256 11.28 -19.27 -3.63
CA THR A 256 12.31 -18.35 -4.15
C THR A 256 11.98 -16.87 -3.93
N SER A 257 10.81 -16.55 -3.37
CA SER A 257 10.44 -15.17 -3.08
C SER A 257 11.35 -14.57 -2.02
N PHE A 258 11.79 -13.33 -2.24
CA PHE A 258 12.55 -12.56 -1.24
C PHE A 258 11.83 -12.42 0.11
N ALA A 259 10.50 -12.55 0.11
CA ALA A 259 9.67 -12.44 1.31
C ALA A 259 9.60 -13.77 2.10
N CYS A 260 10.12 -14.88 1.57
CA CYS A 260 10.00 -16.19 2.19
C CYS A 260 10.81 -16.29 3.50
N SER A 261 12.01 -15.70 3.55
CA SER A 261 12.88 -15.71 4.73
C SER A 261 12.25 -15.04 5.96
N ASP A 262 11.43 -14.01 5.74
CA ASP A 262 10.77 -13.23 6.79
C ASP A 262 9.26 -13.46 6.82
N CYS A 263 8.79 -14.55 6.23
CA CYS A 263 7.37 -14.81 6.08
C CYS A 263 6.67 -14.91 7.45
N PRO A 264 5.59 -14.12 7.67
CA PRO A 264 4.80 -14.17 8.89
C PRO A 264 4.10 -15.52 9.14
N TYR A 265 4.04 -16.38 8.14
CA TYR A 265 3.34 -17.66 8.15
C TYR A 265 4.28 -18.86 7.92
N ALA A 266 5.55 -18.71 8.28
CA ALA A 266 6.57 -19.75 8.02
C ALA A 266 6.23 -21.09 8.67
N GLY A 267 5.78 -21.10 9.93
CA GLY A 267 5.37 -22.31 10.64
C GLY A 267 4.12 -22.94 10.03
N HIS A 268 3.11 -22.14 9.66
CA HIS A 268 1.93 -22.64 8.94
C HIS A 268 2.33 -23.30 7.61
N CYS A 269 3.24 -22.67 6.86
CA CYS A 269 3.75 -23.20 5.60
C CYS A 269 4.49 -24.53 5.80
N GLN A 270 5.37 -24.63 6.79
CA GLN A 270 6.08 -25.87 7.12
C GLN A 270 5.14 -26.99 7.57
N ALA A 271 4.10 -26.69 8.33
CA ALA A 271 3.09 -27.65 8.72
C ALA A 271 2.36 -28.23 7.50
N CYS A 272 1.98 -27.37 6.54
CA CYS A 272 1.35 -27.80 5.28
C CYS A 272 2.25 -28.73 4.46
N HIS A 273 3.55 -28.48 4.43
CA HIS A 273 4.52 -29.34 3.69
C HIS A 273 4.72 -30.70 4.34
N ARG A 274 4.51 -30.81 5.66
CA ARG A 274 4.62 -32.09 6.42
C ARG A 274 3.35 -32.94 6.32
N GLU A 275 2.20 -32.30 6.16
CA GLU A 275 0.94 -33.00 5.94
C GLU A 275 0.92 -33.53 4.52
N THR A 276 1.31 -34.80 4.33
CA THR A 276 1.36 -35.50 3.04
C THR A 276 0.00 -35.63 2.33
N ASN A 277 -1.04 -35.01 2.84
CA ASN A 277 -2.40 -35.05 2.31
C ASN A 277 -2.86 -33.69 1.78
N ILE A 278 -2.24 -33.25 0.67
CA ILE A 278 -2.64 -32.03 -0.08
C ILE A 278 -4.15 -32.04 -0.43
N SER A 279 -4.76 -33.23 -0.55
CA SER A 279 -6.20 -33.38 -0.81
C SER A 279 -7.09 -32.93 0.38
N ALA A 280 -6.60 -32.94 1.61
CA ALA A 280 -7.31 -32.44 2.76
C ALA A 280 -7.33 -30.90 2.82
N PHE A 281 -6.30 -30.28 2.26
CA PHE A 281 -6.16 -28.82 2.18
C PHE A 281 -7.19 -28.20 1.21
N SER A 282 -7.36 -28.83 0.04
CA SER A 282 -8.33 -28.39 -0.98
C SER A 282 -9.79 -28.58 -0.55
N ARG A 283 -10.11 -29.54 0.32
CA ARG A 283 -11.48 -29.81 0.75
C ARG A 283 -12.01 -28.83 1.82
N LYS A 284 -11.14 -28.16 2.59
CA LYS A 284 -11.53 -27.15 3.57
C LYS A 284 -11.82 -25.77 2.95
N VAL A 285 -11.41 -25.56 1.70
CA VAL A 285 -11.59 -24.28 0.99
C VAL A 285 -12.93 -24.19 0.25
N VAL A 286 -13.60 -25.32 0.03
CA VAL A 286 -14.84 -25.42 -0.75
C VAL A 286 -16.06 -25.69 0.14
N ALA A 287 -15.90 -25.81 1.44
CA ALA A 287 -16.98 -25.94 2.42
C ALA A 287 -17.10 -24.65 3.24
#